data_552531a79da9cfe46f301e2dd6c3f279
#
_entry.id   552531a79da9cfe46f301e2dd6c3f279
#
_cell.length_a   1.000
_cell.length_b   1.000
_cell.length_c   1.000
_cell.angle_alpha   90.00
_cell.angle_beta   90.00
_cell.angle_gamma   90.00
#
_symmetry.space_group_name_H-M   'P 1'
#
loop_
_entity.id
_entity.type
_entity.pdbx_description
1 polymer ?
#
loop_
_entity_poly.entity_id
_entity_poly.type
_entity_poly.pdbx_seq_one_letter_code
_entity_poly.pdbx_strand_id
1 'polypeptide(L)'
;VPDTLDQEIIPEIKDQIGKKSIIEKEFIIKNTHRTVGTRLSHYMYEKYGNNKLDDNFLTLKFKGSAGQSFGAFGVKGLKLVLKGDANDYVGKGLSGATLVVKLSNESNLVSNENTIIGNTVLYGATSGKLFASGQAGERFAVRNSGAMAVIEGCDLSLIHI
;
A
#
# COMPACT_ATOMS: atom_id res chain seq x y z
N VAL A 1 18.63 -8.98 -11.53
CA VAL A 1 17.50 -8.25 -10.93
C VAL A 1 17.68 -8.25 -9.43
N PRO A 2 17.77 -7.08 -8.80
CA PRO A 2 17.88 -7.05 -7.35
C PRO A 2 16.63 -7.70 -6.71
N ASP A 3 16.86 -8.44 -5.65
CA ASP A 3 15.78 -9.06 -4.91
C ASP A 3 14.88 -7.98 -4.33
N THR A 4 13.57 -8.19 -4.42
CA THR A 4 12.60 -7.31 -3.81
C THR A 4 12.29 -7.77 -2.39
N LEU A 5 11.77 -6.88 -1.58
CA LEU A 5 11.33 -7.25 -0.25
C LEU A 5 10.27 -8.37 -0.31
N ASP A 6 9.41 -8.34 -1.33
CA ASP A 6 8.39 -9.38 -1.53
C ASP A 6 9.01 -10.78 -1.66
N GLN A 7 10.16 -10.90 -2.32
CA GLN A 7 10.83 -12.19 -2.48
C GLN A 7 11.33 -12.75 -1.14
N GLU A 8 11.63 -11.89 -0.20
CA GLU A 8 11.99 -12.30 1.16
C GLU A 8 10.76 -12.64 1.99
N ILE A 9 9.66 -11.91 1.78
CA ILE A 9 8.44 -12.07 2.55
C ILE A 9 7.69 -13.34 2.17
N ILE A 10 7.52 -13.62 0.88
CA ILE A 10 6.66 -14.70 0.39
C ILE A 10 7.05 -16.07 1.00
N PRO A 11 8.32 -16.50 0.97
CA PRO A 11 8.67 -17.79 1.58
C PRO A 11 8.38 -17.86 3.07
N GLU A 12 8.47 -16.73 3.76
CA GLU A 12 8.27 -16.67 5.20
C GLU A 12 6.80 -16.81 5.59
N ILE A 13 5.88 -16.34 4.75
CA ILE A 13 4.46 -16.29 5.09
C ILE A 13 3.60 -17.27 4.30
N LYS A 14 4.13 -17.93 3.26
CA LYS A 14 3.31 -18.72 2.34
C LYS A 14 2.45 -19.77 3.03
N ASP A 15 2.92 -20.34 4.13
CA ASP A 15 2.19 -21.34 4.90
C ASP A 15 1.15 -20.73 5.84
N GLN A 16 1.19 -19.42 6.03
CA GLN A 16 0.26 -18.68 6.88
C GLN A 16 -0.85 -18.00 6.07
N ILE A 17 -0.73 -17.98 4.76
CA ILE A 17 -1.74 -17.36 3.91
C ILE A 17 -2.99 -18.24 3.92
N GLY A 18 -4.09 -17.67 4.36
CA GLY A 18 -5.36 -18.38 4.43
C GLY A 18 -6.46 -17.42 4.81
N LYS A 19 -7.59 -17.92 5.18
CA LYS A 19 -8.80 -17.12 5.43
C LYS A 19 -8.53 -16.02 6.45
N LYS A 20 -8.56 -14.75 6.00
CA LYS A 20 -8.42 -13.55 6.84
C LYS A 20 -7.17 -13.58 7.73
N SER A 21 -6.06 -14.04 7.18
CA SER A 21 -4.81 -14.14 7.92
C SER A 21 -4.21 -12.76 8.17
N ILE A 22 -3.86 -12.49 9.41
CA ILE A 22 -3.08 -11.32 9.79
C ILE A 22 -1.70 -11.80 10.20
N ILE A 23 -0.68 -11.38 9.48
CA ILE A 23 0.70 -11.72 9.82
C ILE A 23 1.13 -10.80 10.96
N GLU A 24 1.40 -11.38 12.13
CA GLU A 24 1.74 -10.61 13.32
C GLU A 24 3.10 -9.94 13.23
N LYS A 25 4.03 -10.54 12.49
CA LYS A 25 5.36 -9.95 12.30
C LYS A 25 5.26 -8.64 11.53
N GLU A 26 5.92 -7.61 12.06
CA GLU A 26 6.05 -6.32 11.37
C GLU A 26 7.36 -6.31 10.59
N PHE A 27 7.27 -6.15 9.27
CA PHE A 27 8.44 -6.12 8.41
C PHE A 27 9.02 -4.72 8.35
N ILE A 28 10.34 -4.62 8.46
CA ILE A 28 11.02 -3.34 8.32
C ILE A 28 11.17 -3.03 6.84
N ILE A 29 10.68 -1.86 6.44
CA ILE A 29 10.76 -1.40 5.05
C ILE A 29 11.65 -0.16 4.97
N LYS A 30 12.40 -0.04 3.89
CA LYS A 30 13.31 1.08 3.65
C LYS A 30 13.01 1.71 2.30
N ASN A 31 13.49 2.94 2.10
CA ASN A 31 13.26 3.66 0.85
C ASN A 31 13.93 3.01 -0.37
N THR A 32 14.83 2.06 -0.15
CA THR A 32 15.40 1.23 -1.23
C THR A 32 14.49 0.08 -1.63
N HIS A 33 13.49 -0.24 -0.81
CA HIS A 33 12.50 -1.28 -1.13
C HIS A 33 11.39 -0.68 -1.97
N ARG A 34 11.44 -0.92 -3.27
CA ARG A 34 10.47 -0.39 -4.25
C ARG A 34 9.45 -1.46 -4.63
N THR A 35 8.29 -1.01 -5.07
CA THR A 35 7.22 -1.87 -5.61
C THR A 35 6.81 -2.98 -4.64
N VAL A 36 6.83 -2.70 -3.35
CA VAL A 36 6.44 -3.67 -2.33
C VAL A 36 4.95 -3.98 -2.46
N GLY A 37 4.62 -5.25 -2.50
CA GLY A 37 3.26 -5.75 -2.67
C GLY A 37 2.95 -6.25 -4.08
N THR A 38 3.72 -5.85 -5.10
CA THR A 38 3.43 -6.21 -6.49
C THR A 38 3.67 -7.69 -6.76
N ARG A 39 4.81 -8.24 -6.38
CA ARG A 39 5.09 -9.67 -6.55
C ARG A 39 4.20 -10.53 -5.67
N LEU A 40 3.92 -10.07 -4.47
CA LEU A 40 2.99 -10.75 -3.58
C LEU A 40 1.60 -10.81 -4.20
N SER A 41 1.14 -9.73 -4.82
CA SER A 41 -0.15 -9.69 -5.51
C SER A 41 -0.18 -10.68 -6.67
N HIS A 42 0.89 -10.75 -7.45
CA HIS A 42 1.02 -11.71 -8.52
C HIS A 42 0.97 -13.15 -8.00
N TYR A 43 1.69 -13.42 -6.92
CA TYR A 43 1.67 -14.73 -6.26
C TYR A 43 0.26 -15.12 -5.81
N MET A 44 -0.47 -14.20 -5.19
CA MET A 44 -1.84 -14.43 -4.75
C MET A 44 -2.77 -14.67 -5.94
N TYR A 45 -2.62 -13.89 -6.99
CA TYR A 45 -3.43 -14.03 -8.20
C TYR A 45 -3.23 -15.42 -8.83
N GLU A 46 -1.99 -15.86 -8.97
CA GLU A 46 -1.70 -17.16 -9.57
C GLU A 46 -2.21 -18.31 -8.70
N LYS A 47 -2.06 -18.19 -7.38
CA LYS A 47 -2.42 -19.28 -6.47
C LYS A 47 -3.90 -19.37 -6.19
N TYR A 48 -4.59 -18.25 -6.07
CA TYR A 48 -5.99 -18.19 -5.62
C TYR A 48 -6.96 -17.67 -6.68
N GLY A 49 -6.47 -17.18 -7.79
CA GLY A 49 -7.29 -16.64 -8.86
C GLY A 49 -7.74 -15.21 -8.62
N ASN A 50 -8.36 -14.64 -9.66
CA ASN A 50 -8.80 -13.25 -9.63
C ASN A 50 -10.20 -13.13 -9.03
N ASN A 51 -10.41 -12.12 -8.20
CA ASN A 51 -11.73 -11.76 -7.63
C ASN A 51 -12.41 -12.85 -6.79
N LYS A 52 -11.68 -13.88 -6.38
CA LYS A 52 -12.24 -14.94 -5.55
C LYS A 52 -11.95 -14.78 -4.07
N LEU A 53 -11.09 -13.83 -3.72
CA LEU A 53 -10.71 -13.61 -2.34
C LEU A 53 -11.57 -12.51 -1.72
N ASP A 54 -11.95 -12.71 -0.47
CA ASP A 54 -12.60 -11.68 0.32
C ASP A 54 -11.65 -10.53 0.58
N ASP A 55 -12.18 -9.34 0.83
CA ASP A 55 -11.36 -8.22 1.26
C ASP A 55 -10.58 -8.61 2.52
N ASN A 56 -9.32 -8.16 2.58
CA ASN A 56 -8.44 -8.44 3.72
C ASN A 56 -8.19 -9.94 3.96
N PHE A 57 -8.11 -10.72 2.89
CA PHE A 57 -7.74 -12.13 2.98
C PHE A 57 -6.36 -12.32 3.61
N LEU A 58 -5.44 -11.42 3.31
CA LEU A 58 -4.10 -11.41 3.85
C LEU A 58 -3.71 -9.99 4.26
N THR A 59 -3.34 -9.79 5.52
CA THR A 59 -2.88 -8.50 6.02
C THR A 59 -1.41 -8.58 6.40
N LEU A 60 -0.59 -7.69 5.85
CA LEU A 60 0.81 -7.52 6.19
C LEU A 60 1.06 -6.16 6.82
N LYS A 61 1.97 -6.12 7.77
CA LYS A 61 2.35 -4.91 8.49
C LYS A 61 3.79 -4.53 8.20
N PHE A 62 4.03 -3.25 7.99
CA PHE A 62 5.35 -2.69 7.71
C PHE A 62 5.63 -1.51 8.62
N LYS A 63 6.90 -1.29 8.91
CA LYS A 63 7.36 -0.11 9.65
C LYS A 63 8.58 0.48 8.96
N GLY A 64 8.56 1.78 8.70
CA GLY A 64 9.68 2.51 8.13
C GLY A 64 9.26 3.43 6.99
N SER A 65 10.18 3.63 6.06
CA SER A 65 9.96 4.49 4.89
C SER A 65 9.98 3.63 3.64
N ALA A 66 8.83 3.48 2.99
CA ALA A 66 8.74 2.71 1.76
C ALA A 66 9.29 3.50 0.57
N GLY A 67 9.95 2.80 -0.34
CA GLY A 67 10.38 3.38 -1.60
C GLY A 67 9.21 3.61 -2.55
N GLN A 68 9.52 3.87 -3.81
CA GLN A 68 8.50 4.16 -4.82
C GLN A 68 7.55 2.99 -5.06
N SER A 69 6.33 3.32 -5.43
CA SER A 69 5.31 2.36 -5.88
C SER A 69 4.92 1.34 -4.83
N PHE A 70 4.82 1.77 -3.57
CA PHE A 70 4.29 0.92 -2.50
C PHE A 70 2.86 0.49 -2.83
N GLY A 71 2.61 -0.82 -2.79
CA GLY A 71 1.30 -1.37 -3.08
C GLY A 71 0.89 -1.33 -4.55
N ALA A 72 1.81 -1.02 -5.47
CA ALA A 72 1.51 -0.95 -6.89
C ALA A 72 0.92 -2.27 -7.39
N PHE A 73 -0.14 -2.17 -8.20
CA PHE A 73 -0.86 -3.31 -8.77
C PHE A 73 -1.44 -4.27 -7.73
N GLY A 74 -1.62 -3.80 -6.49
CA GLY A 74 -2.17 -4.62 -5.42
C GLY A 74 -3.54 -5.17 -5.76
N VAL A 75 -3.74 -6.48 -5.53
CA VAL A 75 -4.97 -7.18 -5.90
C VAL A 75 -5.93 -7.32 -4.72
N LYS A 76 -7.20 -7.55 -5.04
CA LYS A 76 -8.22 -7.79 -4.02
C LYS A 76 -7.81 -8.93 -3.10
N GLY A 77 -8.05 -8.77 -1.82
CA GLY A 77 -7.68 -9.72 -0.78
C GLY A 77 -6.41 -9.34 -0.04
N LEU A 78 -5.58 -8.45 -0.59
CA LEU A 78 -4.36 -7.99 0.05
C LEU A 78 -4.61 -6.69 0.80
N LYS A 79 -4.15 -6.63 2.05
CA LYS A 79 -4.11 -5.40 2.84
C LYS A 79 -2.71 -5.17 3.34
N LEU A 80 -2.15 -4.01 3.02
CA LEU A 80 -0.83 -3.58 3.50
C LEU A 80 -1.00 -2.42 4.45
N VAL A 81 -0.43 -2.54 5.65
CA VAL A 81 -0.45 -1.49 6.67
C VAL A 81 0.97 -1.00 6.88
N LEU A 82 1.22 0.27 6.60
CA LEU A 82 2.52 0.90 6.76
C LEU A 82 2.47 1.92 7.90
N LYS A 83 3.29 1.71 8.92
CA LYS A 83 3.55 2.70 9.96
C LYS A 83 4.80 3.48 9.57
N GLY A 84 4.62 4.68 9.05
CA GLY A 84 5.71 5.50 8.56
C GLY A 84 5.28 6.33 7.37
N ASP A 85 6.11 6.37 6.35
CA ASP A 85 5.84 7.14 5.15
C ASP A 85 6.17 6.34 3.89
N ALA A 86 5.66 6.80 2.77
CA ALA A 86 5.89 6.18 1.47
C ALA A 86 6.26 7.24 0.44
N ASN A 87 7.05 6.84 -0.53
CA ASN A 87 7.52 7.72 -1.59
C ASN A 87 6.44 7.86 -2.68
N ASP A 88 6.83 8.22 -3.89
CA ASP A 88 5.89 8.47 -5.00
C ASP A 88 5.21 7.21 -5.52
N TYR A 89 4.12 7.39 -6.24
CA TYR A 89 3.36 6.34 -6.94
C TYR A 89 2.74 5.27 -6.04
N VAL A 90 2.38 5.63 -4.81
CA VAL A 90 1.64 4.69 -3.93
C VAL A 90 0.36 4.24 -4.63
N GLY A 91 0.15 2.92 -4.67
CA GLY A 91 -1.06 2.35 -5.26
C GLY A 91 -1.16 2.49 -6.77
N LYS A 92 -0.06 2.74 -7.48
CA LYS A 92 -0.07 2.77 -8.93
C LYS A 92 -0.71 1.50 -9.49
N GLY A 93 -1.72 1.66 -10.35
CA GLY A 93 -2.41 0.51 -10.93
C GLY A 93 -3.15 -0.38 -9.93
N LEU A 94 -3.51 0.15 -8.77
CA LEU A 94 -4.19 -0.62 -7.73
C LEU A 94 -5.41 -1.33 -8.29
N SER A 95 -5.54 -2.62 -8.00
CA SER A 95 -6.58 -3.50 -8.55
C SER A 95 -7.36 -4.21 -7.45
N GLY A 96 -7.71 -3.52 -6.38
CA GLY A 96 -8.57 -4.06 -5.34
C GLY A 96 -7.97 -4.17 -3.95
N ALA A 97 -6.64 -4.04 -3.82
CA ALA A 97 -6.00 -4.10 -2.50
C ALA A 97 -6.41 -2.91 -1.61
N THR A 98 -6.23 -3.10 -0.31
CA THR A 98 -6.39 -2.04 0.68
C THR A 98 -5.02 -1.63 1.18
N LEU A 99 -4.72 -0.34 1.10
CA LEU A 99 -3.48 0.24 1.59
C LEU A 99 -3.78 1.19 2.75
N VAL A 100 -3.05 1.05 3.84
CA VAL A 100 -3.15 1.94 5.00
C VAL A 100 -1.77 2.50 5.28
N VAL A 101 -1.65 3.82 5.27
CA VAL A 101 -0.40 4.51 5.62
C VAL A 101 -0.70 5.42 6.80
N LYS A 102 0.02 5.24 7.90
CA LYS A 102 -0.21 6.03 9.11
C LYS A 102 1.11 6.34 9.79
N LEU A 103 1.11 7.43 10.57
CA LEU A 103 2.29 7.81 11.34
C LEU A 103 2.63 6.72 12.37
N SER A 104 3.91 6.54 12.60
CA SER A 104 4.38 5.65 13.66
C SER A 104 3.96 6.22 15.01
N ASN A 105 3.59 5.34 15.95
CA ASN A 105 3.26 5.74 17.31
C ASN A 105 4.46 6.39 18.03
N GLU A 106 5.66 6.15 17.54
CA GLU A 106 6.89 6.75 18.07
C GLU A 106 7.15 8.16 17.53
N SER A 107 6.36 8.61 16.56
CA SER A 107 6.51 9.92 15.95
C SER A 107 5.75 10.97 16.75
N ASN A 108 6.38 12.12 16.96
CA ASN A 108 5.72 13.29 17.53
C ASN A 108 5.07 14.17 16.46
N LEU A 109 4.99 13.69 15.23
CA LEU A 109 4.42 14.42 14.11
C LEU A 109 2.90 14.47 14.20
N VAL A 110 2.33 15.61 13.82
CA VAL A 110 0.89 15.79 13.73
C VAL A 110 0.44 15.35 12.34
N SER A 111 -0.50 14.41 12.28
CA SER A 111 -0.86 13.74 11.03
C SER A 111 -1.34 14.70 9.94
N ASN A 112 -2.12 15.70 10.28
CA ASN A 112 -2.65 16.64 9.29
C ASN A 112 -1.66 17.71 8.84
N GLU A 113 -0.47 17.77 9.42
CA GLU A 113 0.57 18.74 9.07
C GLU A 113 1.76 18.12 8.35
N ASN A 114 1.80 16.80 8.23
CA ASN A 114 2.97 16.10 7.70
C ASN A 114 2.63 15.28 6.48
N THR A 115 3.46 15.41 5.46
CA THR A 115 3.33 14.60 4.25
C THR A 115 3.90 13.21 4.51
N ILE A 116 3.05 12.19 4.39
CA ILE A 116 3.45 10.80 4.60
C ILE A 116 3.38 9.98 3.31
N ILE A 117 2.84 10.54 2.25
CA ILE A 117 2.78 9.91 0.94
C ILE A 117 3.31 10.92 -0.08
N GLY A 118 4.14 10.44 -0.99
CA GLY A 118 4.71 11.31 -2.03
C GLY A 118 3.71 11.70 -3.10
N ASN A 119 4.20 11.97 -4.29
CA ASN A 119 3.41 12.48 -5.41
C ASN A 119 2.77 11.36 -6.21
N THR A 120 1.79 11.72 -7.03
CA THR A 120 1.17 10.86 -8.06
C THR A 120 0.61 9.56 -7.47
N VAL A 121 -0.19 9.69 -6.44
CA VAL A 121 -0.81 8.56 -5.74
C VAL A 121 -1.98 8.01 -6.55
N LEU A 122 -2.16 6.68 -6.54
CA LEU A 122 -3.26 5.98 -7.20
C LEU A 122 -3.30 6.17 -8.73
N TYR A 123 -2.17 6.47 -9.35
CA TYR A 123 -2.09 6.62 -10.79
C TYR A 123 -2.52 5.32 -11.49
N GLY A 124 -3.52 5.41 -12.35
CA GLY A 124 -4.02 4.25 -13.07
C GLY A 124 -4.78 3.23 -12.23
N ALA A 125 -5.11 3.55 -10.99
CA ALA A 125 -5.87 2.64 -10.13
C ALA A 125 -7.29 2.44 -10.67
N THR A 126 -7.77 1.20 -10.60
CA THR A 126 -9.11 0.83 -11.11
C THR A 126 -10.05 0.42 -9.98
N SER A 127 -9.53 -0.06 -8.87
CA SER A 127 -10.31 -0.45 -7.71
C SER A 127 -9.40 -0.55 -6.50
N GLY A 128 -9.98 -0.67 -5.31
CA GLY A 128 -9.23 -0.80 -4.06
C GLY A 128 -9.46 0.40 -3.16
N LYS A 129 -8.72 0.44 -2.07
CA LYS A 129 -8.88 1.46 -1.03
C LYS A 129 -7.53 1.94 -0.54
N LEU A 130 -7.43 3.25 -0.29
CA LEU A 130 -6.27 3.86 0.36
C LEU A 130 -6.75 4.70 1.54
N PHE A 131 -6.19 4.43 2.70
CA PHE A 131 -6.42 5.22 3.91
C PHE A 131 -5.08 5.79 4.37
N ALA A 132 -4.98 7.11 4.49
CA ALA A 132 -3.75 7.75 4.90
C ALA A 132 -4.01 8.78 6.01
N SER A 133 -3.31 8.63 7.12
CA SER A 133 -3.33 9.57 8.24
C SER A 133 -2.17 10.56 8.10
N GLY A 134 -2.32 11.51 7.21
CA GLY A 134 -1.32 12.51 6.90
C GLY A 134 -1.59 13.12 5.55
N GLN A 135 -0.68 13.98 5.10
CA GLN A 135 -0.84 14.65 3.82
C GLN A 135 -0.22 13.84 2.68
N ALA A 136 -0.78 14.00 1.50
CA ALA A 136 -0.21 13.50 0.26
C ALA A 136 0.43 14.64 -0.53
N GLY A 137 1.37 14.30 -1.39
CA GLY A 137 2.00 15.26 -2.27
C GLY A 137 1.11 15.66 -3.44
N GLU A 138 1.72 16.20 -4.49
CA GLU A 138 1.00 16.66 -5.68
C GLU A 138 0.49 15.51 -6.54
N ARG A 139 -0.48 15.80 -7.41
CA ARG A 139 -1.08 14.86 -8.36
C ARG A 139 -1.72 13.65 -7.68
N PHE A 140 -2.32 13.89 -6.53
CA PHE A 140 -3.06 12.84 -5.84
C PHE A 140 -4.25 12.40 -6.68
N ALA A 141 -4.36 11.08 -6.89
CA ALA A 141 -5.47 10.43 -7.61
C ALA A 141 -5.73 10.95 -9.04
N VAL A 142 -4.73 11.52 -9.69
CA VAL A 142 -4.88 12.17 -11.01
C VAL A 142 -5.41 11.23 -12.09
N ARG A 143 -5.09 9.97 -12.06
CA ARG A 143 -5.57 8.97 -13.01
C ARG A 143 -6.28 7.82 -12.33
N ASN A 144 -6.92 8.11 -11.23
CA ASN A 144 -7.72 7.12 -10.51
C ASN A 144 -9.08 7.00 -11.18
N SER A 145 -9.48 5.80 -11.55
CA SER A 145 -10.76 5.54 -12.19
C SER A 145 -11.75 4.75 -11.32
N GLY A 146 -11.37 4.28 -10.14
CA GLY A 146 -12.30 3.50 -9.34
C GLY A 146 -11.86 3.18 -7.92
N ALA A 147 -10.64 3.51 -7.53
CA ALA A 147 -10.20 3.28 -6.16
C ALA A 147 -10.76 4.36 -5.22
N MET A 148 -11.08 3.98 -3.99
CA MET A 148 -11.51 4.90 -2.94
C MET A 148 -10.29 5.38 -2.15
N ALA A 149 -10.26 6.66 -1.82
CA ALA A 149 -9.19 7.22 -1.01
C ALA A 149 -9.74 8.10 0.11
N VAL A 150 -9.18 7.94 1.31
CA VAL A 150 -9.45 8.78 2.47
C VAL A 150 -8.12 9.30 3.00
N ILE A 151 -7.92 10.61 2.96
CA ILE A 151 -6.67 11.26 3.36
C ILE A 151 -6.99 12.43 4.27
N GLU A 152 -6.24 12.59 5.37
CA GLU A 152 -6.46 13.69 6.31
C GLU A 152 -6.09 15.06 5.74
N GLY A 153 -5.19 15.09 4.76
CA GLY A 153 -4.84 16.33 4.10
C GLY A 153 -4.20 16.07 2.76
N CYS A 154 -4.51 16.90 1.77
CA CYS A 154 -3.85 16.89 0.47
C CYS A 154 -3.74 18.31 -0.01
N ASP A 155 -2.91 18.53 -1.02
CA ASP A 155 -2.85 19.84 -1.64
C ASP A 155 -4.23 20.17 -2.23
N LEU A 156 -4.77 21.31 -1.83
CA LEU A 156 -6.12 21.71 -2.21
C LEU A 156 -6.33 21.84 -3.71
N SER A 157 -5.26 22.03 -4.47
CA SER A 157 -5.35 22.10 -5.93
C SER A 157 -5.72 20.76 -6.58
N LEU A 158 -5.77 19.69 -5.80
CA LEU A 158 -5.91 18.33 -6.30
C LEU A 158 -7.15 17.59 -5.78
N ILE A 159 -8.06 18.28 -5.12
CA ILE A 159 -9.26 17.62 -4.60
C ILE A 159 -10.26 17.37 -5.73
N HIS A 160 -9.94 16.42 -6.57
CA HIS A 160 -10.87 15.85 -7.55
C HIS A 160 -10.76 14.33 -7.42
N ILE A 161 -11.43 13.83 -6.46
CA ILE A 161 -11.52 12.38 -6.27
C ILE A 161 -12.79 11.88 -6.92
#